data_7260384ab7e286b4d5f56fc624c9100b
#
_entry.id   7260384ab7e286b4d5f56fc624c9100b
#
_cell.length_a   1.000
_cell.length_b   1.000
_cell.length_c   1.000
_cell.angle_alpha   90.00
_cell.angle_beta   90.00
_cell.angle_gamma   90.00
#
_symmetry.space_group_name_H-M   'P 1'
#
loop_
_entity.id
_entity.type
_entity.pdbx_description
1 polymer ?
#
loop_
_entity_poly.entity_id
_entity_poly.type
_entity_poly.pdbx_seq_one_letter_code
_entity_poly.pdbx_strand_id
1 'polypeptide(L)'
;MNSNNKRPVIIGVDGGGTKVTAGIIEKHQDIFCLNKSSSNRYYLENPDFDRGFSPVSMSNQLRELRTNEIKPTSAEIAQSKPIINSFRDVILELNINSPVLIGIGMVGLKTPDKRGIGAMANGPRMPKFCALLEQLLQDAKVGLKYPIMQLGSDADYCGIGEEYGDGGMFKDVQNAYYLGGGTGTADALKLNGNLIPFDDAKSWIAKTWEIKNDQNISLETYASAGGIQSLYSNYAKIPLKRLQQDSVYADIIFSRALDNEEAALLTFAEVSTYMAKLIFERLETIYSGWQNRFEFLDPDHDKLKVNHPYRKTLLDRIIIGQRLGKLLDKSREPMLLWEPFQRDLYNNI
;
A
#
# COMPACT_ATOMS: atom_id res chain seq x y z
N MET A 1 30.73 -31.17 -11.37
CA MET A 1 30.84 -29.78 -11.87
C MET A 1 30.02 -28.90 -10.96
N ASN A 2 30.65 -27.94 -10.27
CA ASN A 2 30.04 -27.15 -9.18
C ASN A 2 28.89 -26.27 -9.70
N SER A 3 27.66 -26.61 -9.32
CA SER A 3 26.44 -25.83 -9.57
C SER A 3 26.32 -24.54 -8.73
N ASN A 4 27.37 -24.23 -7.95
CA ASN A 4 27.32 -23.19 -6.92
C ASN A 4 27.68 -21.76 -7.37
N ASN A 5 27.88 -21.51 -8.67
CA ASN A 5 28.35 -20.19 -9.13
C ASN A 5 27.39 -19.44 -10.05
N LYS A 6 26.12 -19.86 -10.14
CA LYS A 6 25.12 -19.06 -10.87
C LYS A 6 24.73 -17.86 -9.99
N ARG A 7 24.76 -16.66 -10.59
CA ARG A 7 24.23 -15.47 -9.93
C ARG A 7 22.75 -15.70 -9.59
N PRO A 8 22.30 -15.37 -8.39
CA PRO A 8 20.91 -15.52 -8.04
C PRO A 8 20.05 -14.58 -8.89
N VAL A 9 18.85 -15.05 -9.26
CA VAL A 9 17.83 -14.22 -9.90
C VAL A 9 17.04 -13.50 -8.81
N ILE A 10 16.83 -12.22 -8.97
CA ILE A 10 16.03 -11.42 -8.03
C ILE A 10 14.57 -11.49 -8.47
N ILE A 11 13.68 -11.84 -7.55
CA ILE A 11 12.22 -11.85 -7.75
C ILE A 11 11.61 -10.83 -6.82
N GLY A 12 10.84 -9.89 -7.39
CA GLY A 12 9.95 -9.02 -6.65
C GLY A 12 8.53 -9.60 -6.62
N VAL A 13 7.91 -9.64 -5.45
CA VAL A 13 6.54 -10.12 -5.29
C VAL A 13 5.71 -9.05 -4.59
N ASP A 14 4.59 -8.68 -5.23
CA ASP A 14 3.60 -7.73 -4.69
C ASP A 14 2.33 -8.49 -4.31
N GLY A 15 2.08 -8.59 -3.01
CA GLY A 15 0.91 -9.23 -2.41
C GLY A 15 -0.12 -8.22 -1.95
N GLY A 16 -1.13 -8.00 -2.77
CA GLY A 16 -2.29 -7.17 -2.42
C GLY A 16 -3.38 -7.93 -1.64
N GLY A 17 -4.49 -7.27 -1.36
CA GLY A 17 -5.64 -7.89 -0.67
C GLY A 17 -6.42 -8.90 -1.51
N THR A 18 -6.27 -8.87 -2.84
CA THR A 18 -7.09 -9.69 -3.77
C THR A 18 -6.27 -10.52 -4.74
N LYS A 19 -5.02 -10.16 -4.96
CA LYS A 19 -4.12 -10.81 -5.93
C LYS A 19 -2.67 -10.72 -5.49
N VAL A 20 -1.85 -11.55 -6.09
CA VAL A 20 -0.39 -11.49 -6.02
C VAL A 20 0.19 -11.38 -7.43
N THR A 21 1.27 -10.62 -7.55
CA THR A 21 2.06 -10.49 -8.78
C THR A 21 3.52 -10.77 -8.46
N ALA A 22 4.21 -11.58 -9.27
CA ALA A 22 5.64 -11.78 -9.18
C ALA A 22 6.31 -11.40 -10.50
N GLY A 23 7.53 -10.89 -10.42
CA GLY A 23 8.32 -10.58 -11.61
C GLY A 23 9.81 -10.66 -11.35
N ILE A 24 10.57 -10.93 -12.42
CA ILE A 24 12.01 -10.94 -12.38
C ILE A 24 12.51 -9.50 -12.39
N ILE A 25 13.40 -9.19 -11.46
CA ILE A 25 14.05 -7.89 -11.35
C ILE A 25 15.45 -7.98 -11.90
N GLU A 26 15.76 -7.16 -12.88
CA GLU A 26 17.09 -7.01 -13.46
C GLU A 26 17.76 -5.74 -12.98
N LYS A 27 19.05 -5.82 -12.68
CA LYS A 27 19.87 -4.66 -12.32
C LYS A 27 20.73 -4.23 -13.49
N HIS A 28 20.54 -3.02 -13.98
CA HIS A 28 21.35 -2.36 -15.00
C HIS A 28 22.05 -1.15 -14.37
N GLN A 29 23.34 -1.26 -14.08
CA GLN A 29 24.11 -0.29 -13.29
C GLN A 29 23.47 -0.14 -11.88
N ASP A 30 22.92 1.01 -11.55
CA ASP A 30 22.26 1.29 -10.28
C ASP A 30 20.72 1.37 -10.38
N ILE A 31 20.17 0.98 -11.54
CA ILE A 31 18.73 0.99 -11.81
C ILE A 31 18.21 -0.45 -11.80
N PHE A 32 17.05 -0.65 -11.17
CA PHE A 32 16.33 -1.90 -11.20
C PHE A 32 15.11 -1.79 -12.12
N CYS A 33 15.00 -2.77 -13.02
CA CYS A 33 13.92 -2.84 -13.99
C CYS A 33 13.14 -4.14 -13.82
N LEU A 34 11.84 -4.07 -14.01
CA LEU A 34 11.02 -5.28 -14.12
C LEU A 34 11.27 -5.88 -15.50
N ASN A 35 11.68 -7.14 -15.54
CA ASN A 35 11.75 -7.91 -16.78
C ASN A 35 10.33 -8.14 -17.33
N LYS A 36 10.21 -8.43 -18.63
CA LYS A 36 8.92 -8.78 -19.26
C LYS A 36 8.29 -10.06 -18.68
N SER A 37 9.09 -10.92 -18.03
CA SER A 37 8.61 -12.12 -17.36
C SER A 37 7.98 -11.77 -16.02
N SER A 38 6.67 -11.72 -16.00
CA SER A 38 5.87 -11.54 -14.78
C SER A 38 4.65 -12.47 -14.81
N SER A 39 4.19 -12.84 -13.63
CA SER A 39 2.99 -13.64 -13.43
C SER A 39 2.11 -13.01 -12.38
N ASN A 40 0.80 -13.15 -12.50
CA ASN A 40 -0.16 -12.69 -11.50
C ASN A 40 -1.30 -13.70 -11.31
N ARG A 41 -1.84 -13.76 -10.08
CA ARG A 41 -3.01 -14.58 -9.75
C ARG A 41 -3.95 -13.83 -8.82
N TYR A 42 -5.23 -13.94 -9.09
CA TYR A 42 -6.27 -13.54 -8.14
C TYR A 42 -6.51 -14.68 -7.16
N TYR A 43 -6.57 -14.40 -5.86
CA TYR A 43 -6.79 -15.45 -4.84
C TYR A 43 -8.11 -16.17 -5.04
N LEU A 44 -9.14 -15.48 -5.53
CA LEU A 44 -10.45 -16.04 -5.82
C LEU A 44 -10.47 -17.09 -6.96
N GLU A 45 -9.40 -17.21 -7.75
CA GLU A 45 -9.22 -18.23 -8.78
C GLU A 45 -8.84 -19.58 -8.17
N ASN A 46 -8.33 -19.59 -6.94
CA ASN A 46 -8.05 -20.80 -6.21
C ASN A 46 -9.39 -21.41 -5.70
N PRO A 47 -9.72 -22.66 -6.02
CA PRO A 47 -10.99 -23.29 -5.63
C PRO A 47 -11.18 -23.40 -4.10
N ASP A 48 -10.09 -23.43 -3.33
CA ASP A 48 -10.12 -23.50 -1.88
C ASP A 48 -10.28 -22.13 -1.20
N PHE A 49 -10.33 -21.04 -2.00
CA PHE A 49 -10.51 -19.69 -1.47
C PHE A 49 -11.96 -19.43 -1.07
N ASP A 50 -12.18 -19.23 0.22
CA ASP A 50 -13.52 -18.92 0.75
C ASP A 50 -13.89 -17.46 0.46
N ARG A 51 -14.86 -17.26 -0.43
CA ARG A 51 -15.41 -15.93 -0.78
C ARG A 51 -16.26 -15.33 0.35
N GLY A 52 -16.73 -16.16 1.26
CA GLY A 52 -17.52 -15.78 2.44
C GLY A 52 -16.65 -15.50 3.68
N PHE A 53 -15.33 -15.63 3.58
CA PHE A 53 -14.43 -15.42 4.70
C PHE A 53 -14.60 -14.02 5.30
N SER A 54 -14.75 -14.00 6.63
CA SER A 54 -14.79 -12.76 7.41
C SER A 54 -13.62 -12.74 8.40
N PRO A 55 -12.77 -11.72 8.37
CA PRO A 55 -11.64 -11.63 9.30
C PRO A 55 -12.11 -11.39 10.74
N VAL A 56 -11.27 -11.75 11.70
CA VAL A 56 -11.44 -11.34 13.10
C VAL A 56 -11.41 -9.81 13.18
N SER A 57 -12.14 -9.23 14.13
CA SER A 57 -12.20 -7.77 14.29
C SER A 57 -10.78 -7.18 14.46
N MET A 58 -10.53 -6.01 13.85
CA MET A 58 -9.22 -5.34 13.92
C MET A 58 -8.79 -5.07 15.35
N SER A 59 -9.69 -4.69 16.25
CA SER A 59 -9.39 -4.47 17.65
C SER A 59 -8.80 -5.71 18.33
N ASN A 60 -9.36 -6.89 18.06
CA ASN A 60 -8.81 -8.14 18.57
C ASN A 60 -7.46 -8.49 17.94
N GLN A 61 -7.32 -8.33 16.62
CA GLN A 61 -6.07 -8.58 15.94
C GLN A 61 -4.93 -7.68 16.47
N LEU A 62 -5.19 -6.38 16.64
CA LEU A 62 -4.22 -5.41 17.17
C LEU A 62 -3.84 -5.73 18.61
N ARG A 63 -4.79 -6.11 19.45
CA ARG A 63 -4.51 -6.54 20.83
C ARG A 63 -3.56 -7.74 20.86
N GLU A 64 -3.86 -8.80 20.09
CA GLU A 64 -3.03 -10.00 20.01
C GLU A 64 -1.64 -9.71 19.43
N LEU A 65 -1.57 -8.80 18.44
CA LEU A 65 -0.28 -8.37 17.89
C LEU A 65 0.56 -7.60 18.93
N ARG A 66 -0.04 -6.70 19.72
CA ARG A 66 0.64 -5.95 20.78
C ARG A 66 1.18 -6.87 21.89
N THR A 67 0.44 -7.91 22.27
CA THR A 67 0.89 -8.89 23.28
C THR A 67 1.77 -9.99 22.71
N ASN A 68 2.02 -9.99 21.40
CA ASN A 68 2.73 -11.06 20.67
C ASN A 68 2.11 -12.44 20.87
N GLU A 69 0.78 -12.50 21.05
CA GLU A 69 0.00 -13.73 21.27
C GLU A 69 -0.94 -14.01 20.10
N ILE A 70 -0.46 -13.89 18.88
CA ILE A 70 -1.26 -14.04 17.65
C ILE A 70 -1.73 -15.49 17.55
N LYS A 71 -3.05 -15.70 17.61
CA LYS A 71 -3.71 -17.02 17.54
C LYS A 71 -4.71 -17.04 16.37
N PRO A 72 -4.27 -17.39 15.14
CA PRO A 72 -5.18 -17.50 14.01
C PRO A 72 -6.27 -18.53 14.27
N THR A 73 -7.50 -18.20 13.90
CA THR A 73 -8.63 -19.14 13.93
C THR A 73 -8.48 -20.23 12.87
N SER A 74 -9.25 -21.32 13.00
CA SER A 74 -9.27 -22.39 11.98
C SER A 74 -9.68 -21.86 10.60
N ALA A 75 -10.60 -20.89 10.55
CA ALA A 75 -11.02 -20.24 9.32
C ALA A 75 -9.88 -19.41 8.70
N GLU A 76 -9.11 -18.66 9.51
CA GLU A 76 -7.93 -17.92 9.03
C GLU A 76 -6.84 -18.87 8.51
N ILE A 77 -6.61 -19.99 9.19
CA ILE A 77 -5.65 -21.02 8.76
C ILE A 77 -6.09 -21.63 7.41
N ALA A 78 -7.38 -21.95 7.26
CA ALA A 78 -7.90 -22.46 6.01
C ALA A 78 -7.76 -21.44 4.87
N GLN A 79 -8.15 -20.18 5.11
CA GLN A 79 -8.08 -19.10 4.13
C GLN A 79 -6.65 -18.70 3.77
N SER A 80 -5.68 -18.88 4.65
CA SER A 80 -4.27 -18.56 4.38
C SER A 80 -3.64 -19.49 3.34
N LYS A 81 -4.07 -20.76 3.27
CA LYS A 81 -3.49 -21.77 2.36
C LYS A 81 -3.60 -21.37 0.89
N PRO A 82 -4.81 -21.09 0.32
CA PRO A 82 -4.95 -20.68 -1.06
C PRO A 82 -4.18 -19.39 -1.38
N ILE A 83 -4.08 -18.45 -0.43
CA ILE A 83 -3.29 -17.23 -0.59
C ILE A 83 -1.81 -17.59 -0.75
N ILE A 84 -1.23 -18.35 0.21
CA ILE A 84 0.20 -18.72 0.16
C ILE A 84 0.51 -19.58 -1.07
N ASN A 85 -0.39 -20.48 -1.46
CA ASN A 85 -0.28 -21.24 -2.70
C ASN A 85 -0.20 -20.34 -3.93
N SER A 86 -1.00 -19.27 -3.98
CA SER A 86 -0.95 -18.31 -5.09
C SER A 86 0.42 -17.63 -5.19
N PHE A 87 1.07 -17.31 -4.05
CA PHE A 87 2.45 -16.78 -4.04
C PHE A 87 3.46 -17.80 -4.59
N ARG A 88 3.37 -19.07 -4.16
CA ARG A 88 4.18 -20.14 -4.74
C ARG A 88 3.99 -20.22 -6.25
N ASP A 89 2.77 -20.26 -6.70
CA ASP A 89 2.43 -20.50 -8.10
C ASP A 89 2.94 -19.40 -9.03
N VAL A 90 2.77 -18.12 -8.67
CA VAL A 90 3.31 -17.03 -9.50
C VAL A 90 4.84 -17.04 -9.56
N ILE A 91 5.52 -17.52 -8.50
CA ILE A 91 6.97 -17.69 -8.51
C ILE A 91 7.39 -18.86 -9.42
N LEU A 92 6.66 -19.99 -9.37
CA LEU A 92 6.94 -21.15 -10.22
C LEU A 92 6.72 -20.85 -11.71
N GLU A 93 5.72 -20.05 -12.04
CA GLU A 93 5.41 -19.63 -13.40
C GLU A 93 6.50 -18.79 -14.06
N LEU A 94 7.42 -18.20 -13.28
CA LEU A 94 8.60 -17.52 -13.83
C LEU A 94 9.63 -18.50 -14.41
N ASN A 95 9.49 -19.81 -14.19
CA ASN A 95 10.34 -20.88 -14.77
C ASN A 95 11.86 -20.67 -14.57
N ILE A 96 12.27 -20.30 -13.36
CA ILE A 96 13.67 -19.96 -13.05
C ILE A 96 14.47 -21.21 -12.67
N ASN A 97 15.55 -21.48 -13.40
CA ASN A 97 16.46 -22.60 -13.18
C ASN A 97 17.77 -22.18 -12.46
N SER A 98 17.71 -21.20 -11.59
CA SER A 98 18.83 -20.67 -10.81
C SER A 98 18.41 -20.41 -9.37
N PRO A 99 19.33 -20.33 -8.40
CA PRO A 99 18.96 -19.86 -7.08
C PRO A 99 18.31 -18.48 -7.15
N VAL A 100 17.30 -18.26 -6.29
CA VAL A 100 16.53 -17.02 -6.28
C VAL A 100 16.71 -16.24 -4.97
N LEU A 101 16.64 -14.90 -5.08
CA LEU A 101 16.45 -13.96 -3.99
C LEU A 101 15.05 -13.40 -4.12
N ILE A 102 14.24 -13.49 -3.07
CA ILE A 102 12.84 -13.08 -3.12
C ILE A 102 12.64 -11.92 -2.16
N GLY A 103 12.14 -10.78 -2.69
CA GLY A 103 11.62 -9.66 -1.93
C GLY A 103 10.09 -9.65 -2.03
N ILE A 104 9.39 -9.57 -0.90
CA ILE A 104 7.92 -9.60 -0.85
C ILE A 104 7.39 -8.37 -0.17
N GLY A 105 6.60 -7.56 -0.90
CA GLY A 105 5.67 -6.58 -0.36
C GLY A 105 4.33 -7.24 -0.08
N MET A 106 3.76 -7.00 1.09
CA MET A 106 2.47 -7.57 1.47
C MET A 106 1.68 -6.60 2.32
N VAL A 107 0.38 -6.49 2.07
CA VAL A 107 -0.55 -5.73 2.90
C VAL A 107 -0.66 -6.29 4.32
N GLY A 108 -1.11 -5.48 5.26
CA GLY A 108 -1.28 -5.86 6.67
C GLY A 108 -0.06 -5.58 7.55
N LEU A 109 -0.29 -5.57 8.86
CA LEU A 109 0.74 -5.37 9.86
C LEU A 109 1.55 -6.64 10.06
N LYS A 110 2.86 -6.49 10.12
CA LYS A 110 3.79 -7.62 10.23
C LYS A 110 3.89 -8.14 11.68
N THR A 111 4.26 -9.41 11.82
CA THR A 111 4.73 -9.96 13.10
C THR A 111 5.99 -9.26 13.57
N PRO A 112 6.38 -9.34 14.87
CA PRO A 112 7.60 -8.69 15.39
C PRO A 112 8.88 -9.10 14.65
N ASP A 113 8.96 -10.34 14.17
CA ASP A 113 10.07 -10.84 13.35
C ASP A 113 10.00 -10.43 11.87
N LYS A 114 8.95 -9.69 11.50
CA LYS A 114 8.63 -9.26 10.12
C LYS A 114 8.49 -10.42 9.11
N ARG A 115 8.30 -11.67 9.56
CA ARG A 115 8.21 -12.85 8.69
C ARG A 115 6.78 -13.36 8.49
N GLY A 116 5.81 -12.71 9.09
CA GLY A 116 4.38 -13.05 8.99
C GLY A 116 3.48 -11.82 9.02
N ILE A 117 2.20 -12.06 8.86
CA ILE A 117 1.14 -11.05 8.94
C ILE A 117 0.41 -11.25 10.28
N GLY A 118 0.52 -10.25 11.15
CA GLY A 118 -0.08 -10.26 12.48
C GLY A 118 -1.48 -9.64 12.53
N ALA A 119 -1.77 -8.69 11.63
CA ALA A 119 -3.10 -8.12 11.49
C ALA A 119 -3.38 -7.75 10.03
N MET A 120 -4.60 -8.00 9.57
CA MET A 120 -5.04 -7.73 8.20
C MET A 120 -6.55 -7.45 8.18
N ALA A 121 -6.94 -6.26 7.70
CA ALA A 121 -8.33 -5.81 7.73
C ALA A 121 -9.26 -6.67 6.84
N ASN A 122 -8.79 -7.04 5.65
CA ASN A 122 -9.60 -7.71 4.63
C ASN A 122 -9.06 -9.11 4.27
N GLY A 123 -8.39 -9.79 5.22
CA GLY A 123 -7.83 -11.10 4.98
C GLY A 123 -7.44 -11.83 6.28
N PRO A 124 -6.91 -13.05 6.18
CA PRO A 124 -6.51 -13.84 7.32
C PRO A 124 -5.16 -13.36 7.89
N ARG A 125 -4.97 -13.50 9.20
CA ARG A 125 -3.65 -13.41 9.80
C ARG A 125 -2.82 -14.62 9.40
N MET A 126 -1.56 -14.40 9.04
CA MET A 126 -0.63 -15.42 8.54
C MET A 126 0.72 -15.30 9.23
N PRO A 127 0.82 -15.56 10.56
CA PRO A 127 2.04 -15.30 11.32
C PRO A 127 3.25 -16.16 10.89
N LYS A 128 3.01 -17.26 10.19
CA LYS A 128 4.06 -18.17 9.66
C LYS A 128 4.21 -18.07 8.13
N PHE A 129 3.83 -16.94 7.52
CA PHE A 129 3.76 -16.79 6.05
C PHE A 129 5.08 -17.18 5.35
N CYS A 130 6.21 -16.57 5.73
CA CYS A 130 7.50 -16.84 5.09
C CYS A 130 7.92 -18.31 5.23
N ALA A 131 7.79 -18.88 6.42
CA ALA A 131 8.19 -20.27 6.66
C ALA A 131 7.36 -21.26 5.82
N LEU A 132 6.05 -21.03 5.70
CA LEU A 132 5.18 -21.87 4.88
C LEU A 132 5.48 -21.72 3.39
N LEU A 133 5.69 -20.49 2.91
CA LEU A 133 6.05 -20.25 1.51
C LEU A 133 7.41 -20.86 1.16
N GLU A 134 8.42 -20.71 2.04
CA GLU A 134 9.74 -21.33 1.87
C GLU A 134 9.64 -22.85 1.76
N GLN A 135 8.83 -23.49 2.62
CA GLN A 135 8.60 -24.94 2.55
C GLN A 135 7.98 -25.33 1.20
N LEU A 136 6.93 -24.62 0.76
CA LEU A 136 6.27 -24.91 -0.53
C LEU A 136 7.22 -24.72 -1.72
N LEU A 137 8.09 -23.72 -1.68
CA LEU A 137 9.09 -23.50 -2.73
C LEU A 137 10.17 -24.59 -2.71
N GLN A 138 10.60 -25.02 -1.54
CA GLN A 138 11.54 -26.13 -1.38
C GLN A 138 10.96 -27.45 -1.91
N ASP A 139 9.72 -27.76 -1.58
CA ASP A 139 9.01 -28.95 -2.07
C ASP A 139 8.90 -28.95 -3.60
N ALA A 140 8.74 -27.74 -4.18
CA ALA A 140 8.76 -27.53 -5.63
C ALA A 140 10.18 -27.43 -6.23
N LYS A 141 11.23 -27.69 -5.45
CA LYS A 141 12.65 -27.67 -5.87
C LYS A 141 13.17 -26.30 -6.33
N VAL A 142 12.56 -25.22 -5.87
CA VAL A 142 13.09 -23.88 -6.05
C VAL A 142 14.21 -23.62 -5.06
N GLY A 143 15.41 -23.38 -5.55
CA GLY A 143 16.59 -23.07 -4.73
C GLY A 143 16.55 -21.63 -4.22
N LEU A 144 16.30 -21.42 -2.95
CA LEU A 144 16.46 -20.09 -2.32
C LEU A 144 17.95 -19.85 -2.02
N LYS A 145 18.48 -18.69 -2.43
CA LYS A 145 19.86 -18.29 -2.07
C LYS A 145 19.97 -17.99 -0.58
N TYR A 146 18.95 -17.33 -0.03
CA TYR A 146 18.76 -17.06 1.39
C TYR A 146 17.28 -17.24 1.74
N PRO A 147 16.94 -17.51 3.01
CA PRO A 147 15.55 -17.44 3.46
C PRO A 147 14.94 -16.05 3.16
N ILE A 148 13.63 -15.97 3.06
CA ILE A 148 12.92 -14.69 2.94
C ILE A 148 13.10 -13.94 4.26
N MET A 149 14.02 -12.98 4.28
CA MET A 149 14.48 -12.33 5.53
C MET A 149 13.35 -11.61 6.24
N GLN A 150 12.51 -10.87 5.48
CA GLN A 150 11.38 -10.13 6.01
C GLN A 150 10.37 -9.81 4.90
N LEU A 151 9.15 -9.57 5.32
CA LEU A 151 8.11 -8.95 4.49
C LEU A 151 8.24 -7.43 4.60
N GLY A 152 8.25 -6.73 3.50
CA GLY A 152 8.08 -5.28 3.48
C GLY A 152 6.59 -4.91 3.48
N SER A 153 6.25 -3.67 3.84
CA SER A 153 4.95 -3.13 3.53
C SER A 153 4.86 -2.83 2.03
N ASP A 154 3.68 -2.92 1.46
CA ASP A 154 3.41 -2.48 0.09
C ASP A 154 3.83 -1.02 -0.13
N ALA A 155 3.63 -0.17 0.87
CA ALA A 155 4.02 1.23 0.88
C ALA A 155 5.56 1.42 0.82
N ASP A 156 6.33 0.71 1.63
CA ASP A 156 7.81 0.81 1.62
C ASP A 156 8.36 0.38 0.25
N TYR A 157 7.74 -0.61 -0.39
CA TYR A 157 8.16 -1.04 -1.73
C TYR A 157 7.83 -0.02 -2.82
N CYS A 158 6.76 0.79 -2.64
CA CYS A 158 6.55 1.96 -3.52
C CYS A 158 7.74 2.92 -3.42
N GLY A 159 8.19 3.25 -2.21
CA GLY A 159 9.37 4.11 -2.00
C GLY A 159 10.66 3.51 -2.61
N ILE A 160 10.87 2.22 -2.47
CA ILE A 160 12.00 1.50 -3.10
C ILE A 160 11.88 1.60 -4.64
N GLY A 161 10.70 1.44 -5.20
CA GLY A 161 10.45 1.60 -6.63
C GLY A 161 10.75 3.02 -7.13
N GLU A 162 10.35 4.04 -6.36
CA GLU A 162 10.64 5.44 -6.67
C GLU A 162 12.13 5.79 -6.54
N GLU A 163 12.88 5.14 -5.65
CA GLU A 163 14.30 5.38 -5.47
C GLU A 163 15.17 4.61 -6.48
N TYR A 164 14.87 3.34 -6.72
CA TYR A 164 15.75 2.45 -7.47
C TYR A 164 15.17 1.96 -8.79
N GLY A 165 13.85 2.11 -9.02
CA GLY A 165 13.18 1.64 -10.23
C GLY A 165 13.46 2.51 -11.44
N ASP A 166 13.33 1.97 -12.65
CA ASP A 166 13.36 2.76 -13.87
C ASP A 166 12.21 3.77 -13.89
N GLY A 167 12.52 5.04 -14.16
CA GLY A 167 11.55 6.15 -14.09
C GLY A 167 11.15 6.58 -12.67
N GLY A 168 11.77 6.02 -11.61
CA GLY A 168 11.49 6.42 -10.24
C GLY A 168 11.87 7.88 -9.94
N MET A 169 11.03 8.57 -9.19
CA MET A 169 11.07 10.02 -8.99
C MET A 169 11.71 10.45 -7.65
N PHE A 170 12.28 9.53 -6.88
CA PHE A 170 13.03 9.85 -5.67
C PHE A 170 14.54 10.05 -5.91
N LYS A 171 15.06 9.56 -7.06
CA LYS A 171 16.50 9.44 -7.33
C LYS A 171 17.28 10.77 -7.23
N ASP A 172 16.72 11.82 -7.77
CA ASP A 172 17.38 13.11 -8.00
C ASP A 172 17.06 14.18 -6.94
N VAL A 173 16.38 13.78 -5.86
CA VAL A 173 16.00 14.67 -4.77
C VAL A 173 16.43 14.12 -3.41
N GLN A 174 16.59 15.00 -2.42
CA GLN A 174 16.97 14.59 -1.07
C GLN A 174 15.76 14.31 -0.18
N ASN A 175 14.65 15.00 -0.42
CA ASN A 175 13.48 14.96 0.42
C ASN A 175 12.23 14.81 -0.44
N ALA A 176 11.54 13.70 -0.33
CA ALA A 176 10.35 13.46 -1.10
C ALA A 176 9.30 12.65 -0.32
N TYR A 177 8.05 12.92 -0.60
CA TYR A 177 6.91 12.15 -0.10
C TYR A 177 6.14 11.56 -1.28
N TYR A 178 5.79 10.30 -1.16
CA TYR A 178 4.94 9.57 -2.12
C TYR A 178 3.62 9.20 -1.47
N LEU A 179 2.52 9.51 -2.16
CA LEU A 179 1.16 9.09 -1.83
C LEU A 179 0.61 8.26 -2.98
N GLY A 180 0.59 6.96 -2.83
CA GLY A 180 -0.05 6.05 -3.78
C GLY A 180 -1.52 5.84 -3.45
N GLY A 181 -2.42 6.20 -4.36
CA GLY A 181 -3.86 5.96 -4.21
C GLY A 181 -4.35 4.83 -5.12
N GLY A 182 -4.30 3.62 -4.61
CA GLY A 182 -4.82 2.40 -5.24
C GLY A 182 -6.21 2.04 -4.70
N THR A 183 -6.40 0.78 -4.28
CA THR A 183 -7.59 0.37 -3.52
C THR A 183 -7.62 1.05 -2.15
N GLY A 184 -6.47 1.10 -1.47
CA GLY A 184 -6.17 1.93 -0.31
C GLY A 184 -5.03 2.89 -0.62
N THR A 185 -4.40 3.44 0.44
CA THR A 185 -3.24 4.34 0.33
C THR A 185 -1.93 3.65 0.65
N ALA A 186 -0.86 4.11 0.00
CA ALA A 186 0.51 3.73 0.28
C ALA A 186 1.35 4.99 0.50
N ASP A 187 1.92 5.14 1.70
CA ASP A 187 2.78 6.28 2.06
C ASP A 187 4.25 5.86 1.99
N ALA A 188 5.09 6.59 1.25
CA ALA A 188 6.54 6.40 1.29
C ALA A 188 7.27 7.73 1.45
N LEU A 189 8.45 7.69 2.07
CA LEU A 189 9.17 8.88 2.49
C LEU A 189 10.66 8.74 2.23
N LYS A 190 11.27 9.78 1.67
CA LYS A 190 12.71 9.97 1.57
C LYS A 190 13.09 11.28 2.25
N LEU A 191 13.99 11.24 3.21
CA LEU A 191 14.47 12.45 3.91
C LEU A 191 15.99 12.38 4.05
N ASN A 192 16.64 13.52 3.79
CA ASN A 192 18.10 13.65 3.82
C ASN A 192 18.80 12.56 2.98
N GLY A 193 18.23 12.23 1.82
CA GLY A 193 18.77 11.25 0.89
C GLY A 193 18.53 9.78 1.26
N ASN A 194 17.80 9.50 2.35
CA ASN A 194 17.55 8.15 2.82
C ASN A 194 16.06 7.81 2.75
N LEU A 195 15.73 6.60 2.27
CA LEU A 195 14.40 6.05 2.42
C LEU A 195 14.10 5.81 3.90
N ILE A 196 12.96 6.29 4.36
CA ILE A 196 12.51 6.15 5.73
C ILE A 196 11.32 5.19 5.74
N PRO A 197 11.48 3.94 6.23
CA PRO A 197 10.36 3.05 6.42
C PRO A 197 9.33 3.67 7.37
N PHE A 198 8.06 3.67 6.98
CA PHE A 198 7.03 4.30 7.82
C PHE A 198 6.90 3.65 9.20
N ASP A 199 7.20 2.35 9.31
CA ASP A 199 7.21 1.66 10.60
C ASP A 199 8.29 2.21 11.56
N ASP A 200 9.38 2.77 11.04
CA ASP A 200 10.43 3.43 11.83
C ASP A 200 10.07 4.89 12.16
N ALA A 201 9.21 5.50 11.35
CA ALA A 201 8.77 6.90 11.49
C ALA A 201 7.48 7.07 12.30
N LYS A 202 6.73 6.00 12.58
CA LYS A 202 5.40 6.02 13.22
C LYS A 202 5.34 6.67 14.60
N SER A 203 6.48 6.94 15.22
CA SER A 203 6.51 7.69 16.49
C SER A 203 6.30 9.18 16.33
N TRP A 204 6.35 9.73 15.10
CA TRP A 204 6.23 11.16 14.82
C TRP A 204 5.41 11.49 13.56
N ILE A 205 5.08 10.51 12.70
CA ILE A 205 4.20 10.67 11.55
C ILE A 205 3.28 9.46 11.43
N ALA A 206 2.01 9.68 11.14
CA ALA A 206 1.03 8.61 10.96
C ALA A 206 0.87 8.25 9.48
N LYS A 207 0.48 7.01 9.17
CA LYS A 207 0.05 6.62 7.82
C LYS A 207 -1.29 7.29 7.50
N THR A 208 -1.55 7.51 6.23
CA THR A 208 -2.79 8.17 5.76
C THR A 208 -4.05 7.47 6.27
N TRP A 209 -4.06 6.13 6.33
CA TRP A 209 -5.23 5.38 6.81
C TRP A 209 -5.44 5.44 8.33
N GLU A 210 -4.40 5.79 9.11
CA GLU A 210 -4.46 5.84 10.58
C GLU A 210 -5.13 7.12 11.11
N ILE A 211 -5.18 8.16 10.29
CA ILE A 211 -5.74 9.46 10.67
C ILE A 211 -7.11 9.69 10.05
N LYS A 212 -7.96 10.44 10.74
CA LYS A 212 -9.33 10.75 10.36
C LYS A 212 -9.63 12.23 10.54
N ASN A 213 -10.65 12.69 9.80
CA ASN A 213 -11.19 14.02 9.93
C ASN A 213 -12.18 14.13 11.12
N ASP A 214 -12.73 15.33 11.31
CA ASP A 214 -13.75 15.67 12.29
C ASP A 214 -15.08 14.91 12.13
N GLN A 215 -15.34 14.36 10.95
CA GLN A 215 -16.49 13.50 10.66
C GLN A 215 -16.23 12.02 10.95
N ASN A 216 -15.10 11.68 11.58
CA ASN A 216 -14.67 10.32 11.89
C ASN A 216 -14.38 9.45 10.65
N ILE A 217 -14.04 10.08 9.52
CA ILE A 217 -13.73 9.42 8.24
C ILE A 217 -12.21 9.39 8.04
N SER A 218 -11.65 8.20 7.76
CA SER A 218 -10.23 8.05 7.45
C SER A 218 -9.84 8.89 6.23
N LEU A 219 -8.67 9.53 6.29
CA LEU A 219 -8.14 10.30 5.16
C LEU A 219 -7.82 9.42 3.94
N GLU A 220 -7.64 8.11 4.13
CA GLU A 220 -7.56 7.16 3.02
C GLU A 220 -8.78 7.23 2.09
N THR A 221 -9.95 7.55 2.63
CA THR A 221 -11.19 7.71 1.84
C THR A 221 -11.06 8.78 0.76
N TYR A 222 -10.30 9.82 1.03
CA TYR A 222 -10.11 10.94 0.10
C TYR A 222 -8.87 10.78 -0.79
N ALA A 223 -7.98 9.86 -0.44
CA ALA A 223 -6.68 9.68 -1.07
C ALA A 223 -6.53 8.33 -1.79
N SER A 224 -7.62 7.59 -1.99
CA SER A 224 -7.59 6.30 -2.69
C SER A 224 -8.77 6.12 -3.65
N ALA A 225 -8.56 5.35 -4.71
CA ALA A 225 -9.62 5.06 -5.67
C ALA A 225 -10.78 4.25 -5.04
N GLY A 226 -10.48 3.37 -4.08
CA GLY A 226 -11.51 2.65 -3.32
C GLY A 226 -12.30 3.57 -2.40
N GLY A 227 -11.63 4.51 -1.76
CA GLY A 227 -12.25 5.53 -0.92
C GLY A 227 -13.15 6.47 -1.72
N ILE A 228 -12.71 6.95 -2.89
CA ILE A 228 -13.53 7.77 -3.81
C ILE A 228 -14.81 7.03 -4.19
N GLN A 229 -14.73 5.73 -4.50
CA GLN A 229 -15.91 4.92 -4.81
C GLN A 229 -16.86 4.84 -3.61
N SER A 230 -16.32 4.68 -2.40
CA SER A 230 -17.10 4.63 -1.16
C SER A 230 -17.79 5.97 -0.87
N LEU A 231 -17.08 7.08 -1.06
CA LEU A 231 -17.62 8.42 -0.87
C LEU A 231 -18.75 8.72 -1.87
N TYR A 232 -18.53 8.39 -3.15
CA TYR A 232 -19.56 8.49 -4.16
C TYR A 232 -20.80 7.62 -3.86
N SER A 233 -20.60 6.40 -3.34
CA SER A 233 -21.69 5.52 -2.88
C SER A 233 -22.62 6.24 -1.88
N ASN A 234 -22.05 7.01 -0.96
CA ASN A 234 -22.79 7.76 0.04
C ASN A 234 -23.59 8.92 -0.57
N TYR A 235 -22.96 9.72 -1.48
CA TYR A 235 -23.63 10.85 -2.12
C TYR A 235 -24.71 10.40 -3.11
N ALA A 236 -24.41 9.40 -3.93
CA ALA A 236 -25.35 8.86 -4.91
C ALA A 236 -26.44 7.97 -4.29
N LYS A 237 -26.29 7.61 -2.99
CA LYS A 237 -27.17 6.65 -2.28
C LYS A 237 -27.26 5.29 -2.99
N ILE A 238 -26.20 4.87 -3.62
CA ILE A 238 -26.06 3.57 -4.31
C ILE A 238 -25.18 2.66 -3.44
N PRO A 239 -25.61 1.47 -3.05
CA PRO A 239 -24.78 0.56 -2.26
C PRO A 239 -23.44 0.29 -2.93
N LEU A 240 -22.34 0.36 -2.17
CA LEU A 240 -20.97 0.15 -2.68
C LEU A 240 -20.82 -1.19 -3.44
N LYS A 241 -21.47 -2.25 -2.94
CA LYS A 241 -21.50 -3.56 -3.59
C LYS A 241 -22.11 -3.49 -5.00
N ARG A 242 -23.12 -2.65 -5.22
CA ARG A 242 -23.73 -2.44 -6.53
C ARG A 242 -22.77 -1.72 -7.48
N LEU A 243 -22.10 -0.67 -7.00
CA LEU A 243 -21.07 0.03 -7.79
C LEU A 243 -19.94 -0.91 -8.20
N GLN A 244 -19.52 -1.82 -7.31
CA GLN A 244 -18.49 -2.82 -7.60
C GLN A 244 -18.97 -3.83 -8.65
N GLN A 245 -20.21 -4.32 -8.54
CA GLN A 245 -20.82 -5.22 -9.54
C GLN A 245 -20.94 -4.58 -10.92
N ASP A 246 -21.30 -3.30 -10.95
CA ASP A 246 -21.46 -2.54 -12.20
C ASP A 246 -20.13 -1.93 -12.68
N SER A 247 -18.99 -2.27 -12.02
CA SER A 247 -17.64 -1.77 -12.33
C SER A 247 -17.54 -0.23 -12.36
N VAL A 248 -18.33 0.45 -11.54
CA VAL A 248 -18.30 1.91 -11.41
C VAL A 248 -17.15 2.29 -10.45
N TYR A 249 -15.98 2.53 -10.99
CA TYR A 249 -14.78 2.96 -10.27
C TYR A 249 -14.52 4.45 -10.41
N ALA A 250 -13.44 4.95 -9.78
CA ALA A 250 -13.15 6.38 -9.71
C ALA A 250 -13.05 7.09 -11.07
N ASP A 251 -12.59 6.41 -12.12
CA ASP A 251 -12.55 6.92 -13.49
C ASP A 251 -13.94 7.11 -14.12
N ILE A 252 -14.86 6.18 -13.86
CA ILE A 252 -16.28 6.32 -14.30
C ILE A 252 -16.97 7.43 -13.49
N ILE A 253 -16.72 7.50 -12.18
CA ILE A 253 -17.26 8.59 -11.33
C ILE A 253 -16.75 9.94 -11.82
N PHE A 254 -15.47 10.01 -12.22
CA PHE A 254 -14.90 11.22 -12.81
C PHE A 254 -15.61 11.63 -14.11
N SER A 255 -15.90 10.68 -15.00
CA SER A 255 -16.67 10.95 -16.22
C SER A 255 -18.08 11.47 -15.89
N ARG A 256 -18.74 10.92 -14.88
CA ARG A 256 -20.05 11.40 -14.42
C ARG A 256 -20.00 12.83 -13.88
N ALA A 257 -18.90 13.20 -13.20
CA ALA A 257 -18.71 14.58 -12.75
C ALA A 257 -18.52 15.55 -13.95
N LEU A 258 -17.85 15.11 -15.02
CA LEU A 258 -17.77 15.88 -16.27
C LEU A 258 -19.15 16.07 -16.92
N ASP A 259 -20.05 15.09 -16.75
CA ASP A 259 -21.44 15.17 -17.19
C ASP A 259 -22.35 15.95 -16.21
N ASN A 260 -21.77 16.64 -15.23
CA ASN A 260 -22.43 17.44 -14.19
C ASN A 260 -23.34 16.63 -13.25
N GLU A 261 -23.06 15.36 -13.01
CA GLU A 261 -23.77 14.59 -11.98
C GLU A 261 -23.42 15.12 -10.58
N GLU A 262 -24.42 15.60 -9.83
CA GLU A 262 -24.26 16.27 -8.54
C GLU A 262 -23.48 15.42 -7.52
N ALA A 263 -23.83 14.12 -7.38
CA ALA A 263 -23.15 13.22 -6.45
C ALA A 263 -21.66 13.05 -6.75
N ALA A 264 -21.30 13.02 -8.04
CA ALA A 264 -19.91 12.94 -8.48
C ALA A 264 -19.17 14.27 -8.28
N LEU A 265 -19.80 15.39 -8.53
CA LEU A 265 -19.24 16.73 -8.26
C LEU A 265 -18.95 16.91 -6.77
N LEU A 266 -19.91 16.58 -5.88
CA LEU A 266 -19.72 16.62 -4.42
C LEU A 266 -18.59 15.72 -3.98
N THR A 267 -18.48 14.52 -4.55
CA THR A 267 -17.39 13.59 -4.26
C THR A 267 -16.02 14.23 -4.54
N PHE A 268 -15.82 14.82 -5.71
CA PHE A 268 -14.52 15.40 -6.06
C PHE A 268 -14.23 16.72 -5.35
N ALA A 269 -15.25 17.51 -5.01
CA ALA A 269 -15.09 18.70 -4.17
C ALA A 269 -14.54 18.32 -2.79
N GLU A 270 -15.08 17.28 -2.16
CA GLU A 270 -14.61 16.81 -0.86
C GLU A 270 -13.23 16.14 -0.94
N VAL A 271 -12.99 15.33 -1.98
CA VAL A 271 -11.68 14.73 -2.26
C VAL A 271 -10.60 15.79 -2.39
N SER A 272 -10.82 16.86 -3.18
CA SER A 272 -9.81 17.93 -3.36
C SER A 272 -9.46 18.60 -2.05
N THR A 273 -10.47 18.93 -1.23
CA THR A 273 -10.28 19.60 0.05
C THR A 273 -9.49 18.76 1.06
N TYR A 274 -9.87 17.49 1.24
CA TYR A 274 -9.17 16.66 2.23
C TYR A 274 -7.82 16.14 1.74
N MET A 275 -7.62 15.96 0.44
CA MET A 275 -6.28 15.72 -0.11
C MET A 275 -5.35 16.91 0.12
N ALA A 276 -5.83 18.14 -0.09
CA ALA A 276 -5.04 19.34 0.19
C ALA A 276 -4.65 19.43 1.67
N LYS A 277 -5.60 19.19 2.57
CA LYS A 277 -5.33 19.14 4.02
C LYS A 277 -4.34 18.04 4.40
N LEU A 278 -4.45 16.85 3.79
CA LEU A 278 -3.51 15.74 4.00
C LEU A 278 -2.09 16.11 3.56
N ILE A 279 -1.93 16.65 2.36
CA ILE A 279 -0.62 17.04 1.86
C ILE A 279 -0.02 18.17 2.72
N PHE A 280 -0.82 19.13 3.13
CA PHE A 280 -0.38 20.17 4.04
C PHE A 280 0.05 19.60 5.41
N GLU A 281 -0.71 18.66 5.97
CA GLU A 281 -0.33 17.98 7.20
C GLU A 281 1.05 17.30 7.05
N ARG A 282 1.35 16.64 5.92
CA ARG A 282 2.65 16.02 5.68
C ARG A 282 3.78 17.05 5.69
N LEU A 283 3.60 18.16 4.97
CA LEU A 283 4.55 19.27 4.94
C LEU A 283 4.80 19.83 6.34
N GLU A 284 3.73 20.11 7.07
CA GLU A 284 3.79 20.70 8.41
C GLU A 284 4.40 19.73 9.42
N THR A 285 4.01 18.47 9.44
CA THR A 285 4.54 17.47 10.37
C THR A 285 6.02 17.23 10.13
N ILE A 286 6.49 17.13 8.89
CA ILE A 286 7.91 16.98 8.58
C ILE A 286 8.69 18.22 8.99
N TYR A 287 8.19 19.42 8.75
CA TYR A 287 8.89 20.67 9.05
C TYR A 287 8.83 21.04 10.54
N SER A 288 7.64 21.04 11.14
CA SER A 288 7.37 21.57 12.47
C SER A 288 7.14 20.51 13.55
N GLY A 289 6.92 19.24 13.17
CA GLY A 289 6.41 18.18 14.02
C GLY A 289 4.90 18.13 14.05
N TRP A 290 4.34 17.09 14.65
CA TRP A 290 2.92 16.83 14.72
C TRP A 290 2.12 17.97 15.37
N GLN A 291 1.11 18.49 14.67
CA GLN A 291 0.31 19.66 15.10
C GLN A 291 -1.15 19.29 15.45
N ASN A 292 -1.47 18.02 15.58
CA ASN A 292 -2.81 17.52 15.94
C ASN A 292 -3.93 18.00 15.00
N ARG A 293 -3.65 18.16 13.70
CA ARG A 293 -4.68 18.58 12.71
C ARG A 293 -5.76 17.55 12.49
N PHE A 294 -5.46 16.29 12.76
CA PHE A 294 -6.35 15.15 12.61
C PHE A 294 -6.33 14.29 13.85
N GLU A 295 -7.37 13.50 14.02
CA GLU A 295 -7.47 12.50 15.07
C GLU A 295 -7.02 11.13 14.54
N PHE A 296 -6.79 10.17 15.46
CA PHE A 296 -6.49 8.79 15.09
C PHE A 296 -7.77 7.96 14.98
N LEU A 297 -7.81 7.00 14.02
CA LEU A 297 -8.86 5.99 13.96
C LEU A 297 -8.84 5.06 15.17
N ASP A 298 -7.65 4.67 15.61
CA ASP A 298 -7.47 3.91 16.86
C ASP A 298 -7.42 4.87 18.04
N PRO A 299 -8.41 4.87 18.95
CA PRO A 299 -8.40 5.76 20.13
C PRO A 299 -7.23 5.48 21.09
N ASP A 300 -6.65 4.27 21.02
CA ASP A 300 -5.50 3.86 21.83
C ASP A 300 -4.17 4.12 21.11
N HIS A 301 -4.17 4.85 19.99
CA HIS A 301 -2.95 5.19 19.27
C HIS A 301 -2.03 6.06 20.15
N ASP A 302 -0.76 5.72 20.19
CA ASP A 302 0.23 6.51 20.90
C ASP A 302 0.31 7.93 20.34
N LYS A 303 0.46 8.92 21.25
CA LYS A 303 0.65 10.31 20.83
C LYS A 303 1.95 10.46 20.04
N LEU A 304 1.85 11.11 18.89
CA LEU A 304 3.02 11.38 18.06
C LEU A 304 3.92 12.45 18.72
N LYS A 305 5.22 12.24 18.61
CA LYS A 305 6.22 13.16 19.12
C LYS A 305 6.31 14.39 18.23
N VAL A 306 6.31 15.58 18.84
CA VAL A 306 6.56 16.84 18.11
C VAL A 306 8.02 16.89 17.64
N ASN A 307 8.98 16.43 18.47
CA ASN A 307 10.39 16.40 18.12
C ASN A 307 10.76 15.13 17.38
N HIS A 308 11.39 15.28 16.21
CA HIS A 308 11.93 14.18 15.42
C HIS A 308 13.18 14.63 14.64
N PRO A 309 14.02 13.70 14.15
CA PRO A 309 15.32 14.02 13.54
C PRO A 309 15.25 14.88 12.26
N TYR A 310 14.10 14.91 11.61
CA TYR A 310 13.90 15.55 10.30
C TYR A 310 13.19 16.91 10.38
N ARG A 311 13.06 17.49 11.58
CA ARG A 311 12.47 18.83 11.71
C ARG A 311 13.23 19.86 10.89
N LYS A 312 12.49 20.85 10.35
CA LYS A 312 12.99 21.90 9.44
C LYS A 312 13.41 21.38 8.06
N THR A 313 13.08 20.13 7.72
CA THR A 313 13.27 19.61 6.37
C THR A 313 12.12 20.07 5.48
N LEU A 314 12.45 20.62 4.33
CA LEU A 314 11.49 20.93 3.26
C LEU A 314 11.49 19.79 2.25
N LEU A 315 10.31 19.44 1.77
CA LEU A 315 10.19 18.46 0.68
C LEU A 315 10.54 19.13 -0.66
N ASP A 316 11.44 18.50 -1.39
CA ASP A 316 11.78 18.88 -2.77
C ASP A 316 10.69 18.43 -3.76
N ARG A 317 9.99 17.34 -3.40
CA ARG A 317 9.02 16.70 -4.31
C ARG A 317 7.93 15.96 -3.55
N ILE A 318 6.70 16.08 -4.06
CA ILE A 318 5.55 15.26 -3.66
C ILE A 318 5.07 14.51 -4.89
N ILE A 319 4.94 13.20 -4.77
CA ILE A 319 4.51 12.31 -5.85
C ILE A 319 3.17 11.72 -5.45
N ILE A 320 2.15 11.95 -6.30
CA ILE A 320 0.85 11.29 -6.17
C ILE A 320 0.80 10.22 -7.24
N GLY A 321 0.78 8.96 -6.81
CA GLY A 321 0.96 7.81 -7.69
C GLY A 321 -0.28 6.94 -7.84
N GLN A 322 -0.11 5.85 -8.56
CA GLN A 322 -1.11 4.83 -8.83
C GLN A 322 -2.37 5.38 -9.55
N ARG A 323 -3.58 4.88 -9.19
CA ARG A 323 -4.84 5.31 -9.82
C ARG A 323 -5.18 6.76 -9.52
N LEU A 324 -4.85 7.22 -8.31
CA LEU A 324 -5.09 8.60 -7.90
C LEU A 324 -4.25 9.59 -8.71
N GLY A 325 -2.97 9.28 -8.94
CA GLY A 325 -2.10 10.10 -9.78
C GLY A 325 -2.61 10.21 -11.21
N LYS A 326 -3.07 9.10 -11.79
CA LYS A 326 -3.69 9.09 -13.13
C LYS A 326 -4.98 9.94 -13.18
N LEU A 327 -5.78 9.90 -12.12
CA LEU A 327 -7.01 10.67 -12.02
C LEU A 327 -6.70 12.17 -11.93
N LEU A 328 -5.75 12.57 -11.10
CA LEU A 328 -5.30 13.95 -11.00
C LEU A 328 -4.75 14.48 -12.34
N ASP A 329 -3.95 13.68 -13.02
CA ASP A 329 -3.41 14.06 -14.33
C ASP A 329 -4.52 14.31 -15.37
N LYS A 330 -5.52 13.41 -15.44
CA LYS A 330 -6.71 13.59 -16.28
C LYS A 330 -7.56 14.80 -15.90
N SER A 331 -7.47 15.27 -14.65
CA SER A 331 -8.29 16.37 -14.14
C SER A 331 -7.68 17.75 -14.34
N ARG A 332 -6.53 17.86 -15.01
CA ARG A 332 -5.85 19.15 -15.23
C ARG A 332 -6.64 20.10 -16.13
N GLU A 333 -7.12 19.62 -17.28
CA GLU A 333 -7.87 20.45 -18.23
C GLU A 333 -9.31 20.74 -17.78
N PRO A 334 -10.10 19.74 -17.27
CA PRO A 334 -11.46 20.01 -16.82
C PRO A 334 -11.57 20.79 -15.51
N MET A 335 -10.44 21.11 -14.85
CA MET A 335 -10.39 21.89 -13.61
C MET A 335 -11.27 21.33 -12.47
N LEU A 336 -11.58 20.02 -12.52
CA LEU A 336 -12.55 19.40 -11.63
C LEU A 336 -11.96 18.98 -10.28
N LEU A 337 -10.71 18.50 -10.29
CA LEU A 337 -10.02 18.01 -9.09
C LEU A 337 -8.67 18.72 -8.88
N TRP A 338 -7.87 18.85 -9.94
CA TRP A 338 -6.52 19.39 -9.85
C TRP A 338 -6.49 20.85 -9.39
N GLU A 339 -7.26 21.72 -10.01
CA GLU A 339 -7.28 23.14 -9.66
C GLU A 339 -7.85 23.40 -8.26
N PRO A 340 -9.02 22.81 -7.85
CA PRO A 340 -9.51 22.91 -6.49
C PRO A 340 -8.50 22.41 -5.46
N PHE A 341 -7.84 21.27 -5.73
CA PHE A 341 -6.80 20.74 -4.88
C PHE A 341 -5.63 21.71 -4.69
N GLN A 342 -5.11 22.28 -5.79
CA GLN A 342 -4.02 23.26 -5.71
C GLN A 342 -4.44 24.51 -4.94
N ARG A 343 -5.61 25.08 -5.25
CA ARG A 343 -6.13 26.25 -4.55
C ARG A 343 -6.27 25.99 -3.06
N ASP A 344 -6.86 24.86 -2.68
CA ASP A 344 -7.08 24.52 -1.29
C ASP A 344 -5.74 24.23 -0.57
N LEU A 345 -4.76 23.66 -1.24
CA LEU A 345 -3.41 23.48 -0.70
C LEU A 345 -2.71 24.84 -0.45
N TYR A 346 -2.75 25.75 -1.44
CA TYR A 346 -2.17 27.09 -1.27
C TYR A 346 -2.83 27.89 -0.14
N ASN A 347 -4.14 27.72 0.07
CA ASN A 347 -4.85 28.41 1.15
C ASN A 347 -4.48 27.86 2.55
N ASN A 348 -3.86 26.67 2.63
CA ASN A 348 -3.41 26.07 3.90
C ASN A 348 -1.94 26.41 4.22
N ILE A 349 -1.12 26.73 3.20
CA ILE A 349 0.29 27.13 3.35
C ILE A 349 0.37 28.60 3.74
#